data_2b531c5b7e8cba81019f641db8184569
#
_entry.id   2b531c5b7e8cba81019f641db8184569
#
_cell.length_a   1.000
_cell.length_b   1.000
_cell.length_c   1.000
_cell.angle_alpha   90.00
_cell.angle_beta   90.00
_cell.angle_gamma   90.00
#
_symmetry.space_group_name_H-M   'P 1'
#
loop_
_entity.id
_entity.type
_entity.pdbx_description
1 polymer ?
#
loop_
_entity_poly.entity_id
_entity_poly.type
_entity_poly.pdbx_seq_one_letter_code
_entity_poly.pdbx_strand_id
1 'polypeptide(L)'
;EDIIPVEELYRICEFARSITLERPALLGRIIARPYVGEPGNFTRTSNRRDLAISPFAPTVLDKLNEAGIDTYSVGKISDIFNGEGINHDMGHNKSNNHGVDNLIKAMTSEDFKHGFSFTNLVDFDALYGHRRNPQGYRDCLHEFDERLPEIIAAMKEDDLLMITADHGNDPTYAGT
;
A
#
# COMPACT_ATOMS: atom_id res chain seq x y z
N GLU A 1 12.83 15.83 13.77
CA GLU A 1 14.23 15.47 13.45
C GLU A 1 15.23 16.43 14.12
N ASP A 2 14.78 17.64 14.46
CA ASP A 2 15.64 18.69 15.03
C ASP A 2 16.10 18.40 16.46
N ILE A 3 15.30 17.64 17.23
CA ILE A 3 15.59 17.28 18.62
C ILE A 3 16.07 15.84 18.74
N ILE A 4 15.36 14.90 18.15
CA ILE A 4 15.74 13.48 18.08
C ILE A 4 16.22 13.20 16.66
N PRO A 5 17.49 12.86 16.44
CA PRO A 5 17.98 12.46 15.12
C PRO A 5 17.20 11.29 14.55
N VAL A 6 17.03 11.24 13.24
CA VAL A 6 16.26 10.20 12.52
C VAL A 6 16.77 8.80 12.86
N GLU A 7 18.08 8.63 12.92
CA GLU A 7 18.72 7.35 13.27
C GLU A 7 18.38 6.88 14.67
N GLU A 8 18.27 7.81 15.62
CA GLU A 8 17.85 7.49 16.99
C GLU A 8 16.37 7.08 17.04
N LEU A 9 15.50 7.77 16.28
CA LEU A 9 14.09 7.40 16.16
C LEU A 9 13.95 5.98 15.55
N TYR A 10 14.76 5.65 14.55
CA TYR A 10 14.76 4.32 13.97
C TYR A 10 15.18 3.25 14.98
N ARG A 11 16.23 3.48 15.75
CA ARG A 11 16.66 2.56 16.82
C ARG A 11 15.58 2.35 17.89
N ILE A 12 14.88 3.42 18.29
CA ILE A 12 13.75 3.33 19.20
C ILE A 12 12.63 2.46 18.61
N CYS A 13 12.30 2.66 17.35
CA CYS A 13 11.28 1.86 16.67
C CYS A 13 11.70 0.40 16.48
N GLU A 14 12.96 0.12 16.19
CA GLU A 14 13.53 -1.23 16.13
C GLU A 14 13.50 -1.93 17.49
N PHE A 15 13.85 -1.23 18.55
CA PHE A 15 13.70 -1.77 19.90
C PHE A 15 12.24 -2.05 20.24
N ALA A 16 11.33 -1.11 19.96
CA ALA A 16 9.91 -1.33 20.14
C ALA A 16 9.41 -2.53 19.33
N ARG A 17 9.89 -2.73 18.09
CA ARG A 17 9.59 -3.89 17.27
C ARG A 17 10.07 -5.18 17.94
N SER A 18 11.27 -5.21 18.49
CA SER A 18 11.85 -6.42 19.10
C SER A 18 11.05 -6.94 20.30
N ILE A 19 10.39 -6.06 21.05
CA ILE A 19 9.57 -6.43 22.22
C ILE A 19 8.08 -6.63 21.90
N THR A 20 7.66 -6.45 20.66
CA THR A 20 6.26 -6.55 20.21
C THR A 20 6.04 -7.63 19.14
N LEU A 21 6.94 -8.60 19.07
CA LEU A 21 6.86 -9.72 18.13
C LEU A 21 5.96 -10.86 18.62
N GLU A 22 5.69 -10.93 19.93
CA GLU A 22 4.97 -12.02 20.56
C GLU A 22 3.78 -11.52 21.38
N ARG A 23 2.81 -12.41 21.61
CA ARG A 23 1.68 -12.12 22.52
C ARG A 23 2.19 -11.99 23.97
N PRO A 24 1.57 -11.14 24.81
CA PRO A 24 0.35 -10.36 24.55
C PRO A 24 0.58 -9.03 23.82
N ALA A 25 1.83 -8.62 23.58
CA ALA A 25 2.19 -7.31 23.03
C ALA A 25 2.36 -7.31 21.49
N LEU A 26 1.79 -8.29 20.79
CA LEU A 26 1.92 -8.41 19.34
C LEU A 26 1.32 -7.21 18.61
N LEU A 27 2.15 -6.47 17.90
CA LEU A 27 1.74 -5.35 17.06
C LEU A 27 2.09 -5.63 15.58
N GLY A 28 1.12 -5.50 14.69
CA GLY A 28 1.31 -5.71 13.26
C GLY A 28 2.29 -4.73 12.61
N ARG A 29 2.35 -3.48 13.12
CA ARG A 29 3.20 -2.44 12.54
C ARG A 29 3.68 -1.45 13.59
N ILE A 30 4.95 -1.04 13.48
CA ILE A 30 5.52 0.12 14.18
C ILE A 30 5.99 1.12 13.12
N ILE A 31 5.68 2.39 13.31
CA ILE A 31 5.94 3.42 12.31
C ILE A 31 6.80 4.52 12.92
N ALA A 32 8.01 4.72 12.38
CA ALA A 32 8.77 5.93 12.57
C ALA A 32 8.18 7.04 11.68
N ARG A 33 7.77 8.14 12.29
CA ARG A 33 7.14 9.27 11.60
C ARG A 33 7.84 10.59 11.94
N PRO A 34 9.04 10.81 11.40
CA PRO A 34 9.80 12.02 11.69
C PRO A 34 9.09 13.29 11.20
N TYR A 35 9.34 14.38 11.90
CA TYR A 35 8.83 15.71 11.56
C TYR A 35 9.83 16.78 12.00
N VAL A 36 9.69 17.96 11.43
CA VAL A 36 10.44 19.18 11.75
C VAL A 36 9.49 20.30 12.13
N GLY A 37 10.00 21.38 12.72
CA GLY A 37 9.24 22.57 13.05
C GLY A 37 8.97 22.72 14.54
N GLU A 38 8.11 23.68 14.89
CA GLU A 38 7.80 24.10 16.24
C GLU A 38 6.33 23.88 16.61
N PRO A 39 5.95 23.94 17.91
CA PRO A 39 4.57 23.81 18.34
C PRO A 39 3.60 24.69 17.54
N GLY A 40 2.60 24.06 16.93
CA GLY A 40 1.61 24.71 16.06
C GLY A 40 1.96 24.73 14.58
N ASN A 41 3.22 24.39 14.20
CA ASN A 41 3.64 24.38 12.80
C ASN A 41 4.61 23.22 12.51
N PHE A 42 4.15 21.99 12.74
CA PHE A 42 4.93 20.80 12.43
C PHE A 42 4.70 20.29 11.00
N THR A 43 5.79 19.95 10.32
CA THR A 43 5.75 19.34 8.98
C THR A 43 6.40 17.96 9.00
N ARG A 44 5.70 16.95 8.49
CA ARG A 44 6.24 15.60 8.35
C ARG A 44 7.32 15.58 7.27
N THR A 45 8.40 14.86 7.53
CA THR A 45 9.46 14.65 6.55
C THR A 45 9.23 13.36 5.73
N SER A 46 10.04 13.18 4.71
CA SER A 46 10.02 11.97 3.87
C SER A 46 10.65 10.76 4.54
N ASN A 47 11.31 10.93 5.70
CA ASN A 47 12.04 9.89 6.43
C ASN A 47 11.12 8.93 7.23
N ARG A 48 9.90 8.72 6.75
CA ARG A 48 9.01 7.72 7.31
C ARG A 48 9.59 6.33 7.05
N ARG A 49 9.58 5.48 8.10
CA ARG A 49 9.94 4.08 8.02
C ARG A 49 8.92 3.22 8.74
N ASP A 50 8.40 2.23 8.04
CA ASP A 50 7.43 1.27 8.57
C ASP A 50 8.16 -0.05 8.88
N LEU A 51 7.96 -0.56 10.09
CA LEU A 51 8.47 -1.85 10.56
C LEU A 51 7.27 -2.79 10.70
N ALA A 52 6.91 -3.42 9.61
CA ALA A 52 5.86 -4.45 9.58
C ALA A 52 6.39 -5.77 10.16
N ILE A 53 5.51 -6.72 10.41
CA ILE A 53 5.85 -8.11 10.64
C ILE A 53 5.46 -8.92 9.40
N SER A 54 6.23 -9.96 9.12
CA SER A 54 5.85 -10.92 8.11
C SER A 54 4.57 -11.67 8.51
N PRO A 55 3.78 -12.16 7.56
CA PRO A 55 2.66 -13.04 7.84
C PRO A 55 3.06 -14.24 8.70
N PHE A 56 2.21 -14.64 9.64
CA PHE A 56 2.51 -15.75 10.57
C PHE A 56 2.53 -17.14 9.92
N ALA A 57 1.97 -17.24 8.73
CA ALA A 57 1.90 -18.47 7.95
C ALA A 57 1.92 -18.12 6.46
N PRO A 58 2.24 -19.07 5.59
CA PRO A 58 2.18 -18.87 4.15
C PRO A 58 0.82 -18.32 3.73
N THR A 59 0.87 -17.26 2.94
CA THR A 59 -0.31 -16.58 2.38
C THR A 59 -0.70 -17.18 1.03
N VAL A 60 -1.74 -16.65 0.41
CA VAL A 60 -2.08 -17.00 -0.97
C VAL A 60 -0.95 -16.63 -1.94
N LEU A 61 -0.19 -15.55 -1.65
CA LEU A 61 0.93 -15.12 -2.50
C LEU A 61 2.04 -16.19 -2.52
N ASP A 62 2.38 -16.75 -1.34
CA ASP A 62 3.34 -17.83 -1.24
C ASP A 62 2.85 -19.08 -1.99
N LYS A 63 1.56 -19.41 -1.88
CA LYS A 63 0.97 -20.55 -2.57
C LYS A 63 0.95 -20.39 -4.09
N LEU A 64 0.75 -19.18 -4.59
CA LEU A 64 0.86 -18.88 -6.00
C LEU A 64 2.29 -19.10 -6.49
N ASN A 65 3.29 -18.62 -5.74
CA ASN A 65 4.70 -18.81 -6.07
C ASN A 65 5.10 -20.30 -6.05
N GLU A 66 4.65 -21.07 -5.05
CA GLU A 66 4.85 -22.54 -4.99
C GLU A 66 4.24 -23.24 -6.24
N ALA A 67 3.17 -22.69 -6.80
CA ALA A 67 2.52 -23.18 -8.02
C ALA A 67 3.17 -22.66 -9.32
N GLY A 68 4.25 -21.87 -9.22
CA GLY A 68 4.92 -21.28 -10.38
C GLY A 68 4.16 -20.10 -11.01
N ILE A 69 3.30 -19.45 -10.24
CA ILE A 69 2.54 -18.27 -10.63
C ILE A 69 3.22 -17.03 -10.05
N ASP A 70 3.74 -16.17 -10.89
CA ASP A 70 4.40 -14.94 -10.47
C ASP A 70 3.43 -13.95 -9.84
N THR A 71 3.88 -13.29 -8.77
CA THR A 71 3.11 -12.29 -8.02
C THR A 71 3.72 -10.92 -8.20
N TYR A 72 2.86 -9.96 -8.55
CA TYR A 72 3.20 -8.55 -8.76
C TYR A 72 2.52 -7.69 -7.71
N SER A 73 3.27 -6.83 -7.04
CA SER A 73 2.73 -5.83 -6.13
C SER A 73 2.76 -4.44 -6.76
N VAL A 74 1.67 -3.69 -6.61
CA VAL A 74 1.58 -2.29 -7.01
C VAL A 74 1.08 -1.46 -5.83
N GLY A 75 1.81 -0.43 -5.44
CA GLY A 75 1.48 0.42 -4.31
C GLY A 75 1.99 -0.14 -2.98
N LYS A 76 1.14 -0.20 -1.95
CA LYS A 76 1.54 -0.61 -0.59
C LYS A 76 1.51 -2.12 -0.33
N ILE A 77 1.23 -2.92 -1.33
CA ILE A 77 1.05 -4.38 -1.13
C ILE A 77 2.33 -5.02 -0.59
N SER A 78 3.49 -4.68 -1.15
CA SER A 78 4.77 -5.18 -0.66
C SER A 78 5.01 -4.82 0.82
N ASP A 79 4.66 -3.60 1.24
CA ASP A 79 4.76 -3.20 2.65
C ASP A 79 3.83 -3.99 3.57
N ILE A 80 2.60 -4.28 3.09
CA ILE A 80 1.58 -5.00 3.88
C ILE A 80 2.04 -6.41 4.17
N PHE A 81 2.63 -7.08 3.18
CA PHE A 81 3.13 -8.46 3.30
C PHE A 81 4.61 -8.53 3.70
N ASN A 82 5.26 -7.39 3.99
CA ASN A 82 6.69 -7.31 4.30
C ASN A 82 7.57 -7.97 3.23
N GLY A 83 7.16 -7.86 1.96
CA GLY A 83 7.81 -8.46 0.80
C GLY A 83 7.57 -9.95 0.60
N GLU A 84 6.93 -10.64 1.58
CA GLU A 84 6.71 -12.08 1.52
C GLU A 84 5.75 -12.45 0.38
N GLY A 85 6.12 -13.45 -0.38
CA GLY A 85 5.31 -13.95 -1.49
C GLY A 85 5.24 -13.01 -2.70
N ILE A 86 6.07 -11.95 -2.79
CA ILE A 86 6.12 -10.99 -3.89
C ILE A 86 7.36 -11.28 -4.76
N ASN A 87 7.14 -11.59 -6.06
CA ASN A 87 8.23 -11.77 -7.03
C ASN A 87 8.64 -10.45 -7.67
N HIS A 88 7.66 -9.58 -7.97
CA HIS A 88 7.88 -8.32 -8.67
C HIS A 88 7.21 -7.17 -7.93
N ASP A 89 8.00 -6.25 -7.40
CA ASP A 89 7.49 -5.05 -6.75
C ASP A 89 7.59 -3.85 -7.70
N MET A 90 6.43 -3.32 -8.12
CA MET A 90 6.33 -2.13 -8.97
C MET A 90 6.51 -0.82 -8.19
N GLY A 91 6.67 -0.92 -6.86
CA GLY A 91 6.92 0.20 -5.97
C GLY A 91 5.66 0.99 -5.58
N HIS A 92 5.89 2.03 -4.77
CA HIS A 92 4.83 2.88 -4.25
C HIS A 92 4.20 3.76 -5.32
N ASN A 93 2.89 3.96 -5.21
CA ASN A 93 2.15 4.86 -6.08
C ASN A 93 2.26 6.31 -5.59
N LYS A 94 2.50 7.24 -6.51
CA LYS A 94 2.45 8.69 -6.24
C LYS A 94 1.02 9.23 -6.23
N SER A 95 0.11 8.55 -6.93
CA SER A 95 -1.32 8.80 -7.03
C SER A 95 -2.03 7.53 -7.51
N ASN A 96 -3.36 7.50 -7.50
CA ASN A 96 -4.13 6.41 -8.09
C ASN A 96 -3.82 6.24 -9.59
N ASN A 97 -3.73 7.34 -10.34
CA ASN A 97 -3.38 7.30 -11.77
C ASN A 97 -2.01 6.67 -12.00
N HIS A 98 -1.00 7.01 -11.19
CA HIS A 98 0.31 6.36 -11.26
C HIS A 98 0.23 4.86 -10.89
N GLY A 99 -0.67 4.48 -9.98
CA GLY A 99 -0.95 3.08 -9.67
C GLY A 99 -1.55 2.31 -10.84
N VAL A 100 -2.48 2.93 -11.57
CA VAL A 100 -3.05 2.37 -12.80
C VAL A 100 -1.96 2.21 -13.89
N ASP A 101 -1.09 3.21 -14.06
CA ASP A 101 0.03 3.12 -15.01
C ASP A 101 0.95 1.94 -14.68
N ASN A 102 1.29 1.77 -13.39
CA ASN A 102 2.12 0.65 -12.93
C ASN A 102 1.44 -0.70 -13.11
N LEU A 103 0.12 -0.78 -12.88
CA LEU A 103 -0.67 -1.99 -13.14
C LEU A 103 -0.63 -2.35 -14.63
N ILE A 104 -0.94 -1.40 -15.52
CA ILE A 104 -0.93 -1.62 -16.97
C ILE A 104 0.47 -2.03 -17.43
N LYS A 105 1.51 -1.37 -16.92
CA LYS A 105 2.90 -1.74 -17.19
C LYS A 105 3.22 -3.17 -16.76
N ALA A 106 2.76 -3.61 -15.59
CA ALA A 106 2.91 -5.00 -15.16
C ALA A 106 2.18 -5.95 -16.11
N MET A 107 0.89 -5.70 -16.38
CA MET A 107 0.05 -6.55 -17.24
C MET A 107 0.59 -6.71 -18.68
N THR A 108 1.23 -5.67 -19.20
CA THR A 108 1.75 -5.64 -20.58
C THR A 108 3.23 -6.03 -20.69
N SER A 109 3.89 -6.34 -19.56
CA SER A 109 5.28 -6.80 -19.59
C SER A 109 5.39 -8.19 -20.24
N GLU A 110 6.50 -8.46 -20.91
CA GLU A 110 6.77 -9.76 -21.53
C GLU A 110 6.86 -10.89 -20.48
N ASP A 111 7.19 -10.56 -19.24
CA ASP A 111 7.32 -11.50 -18.13
C ASP A 111 5.96 -11.87 -17.52
N PHE A 112 4.93 -11.04 -17.67
CA PHE A 112 3.59 -11.31 -17.16
C PHE A 112 2.80 -12.25 -18.07
N LYS A 113 3.22 -13.51 -18.13
CA LYS A 113 2.55 -14.54 -18.95
C LYS A 113 1.45 -15.26 -18.20
N HIS A 114 1.69 -15.57 -16.94
CA HIS A 114 0.77 -16.23 -16.04
C HIS A 114 1.09 -15.76 -14.63
N GLY A 115 0.34 -14.82 -14.14
CA GLY A 115 0.66 -14.14 -12.90
C GLY A 115 -0.55 -13.58 -12.17
N PHE A 116 -0.31 -13.14 -10.94
CA PHE A 116 -1.28 -12.45 -10.10
C PHE A 116 -0.77 -11.05 -9.78
N SER A 117 -1.48 -10.02 -10.20
CA SER A 117 -1.18 -8.64 -9.80
C SER A 117 -2.10 -8.17 -8.69
N PHE A 118 -1.50 -7.76 -7.56
CA PHE A 118 -2.22 -7.17 -6.45
C PHE A 118 -1.92 -5.67 -6.38
N THR A 119 -2.92 -4.85 -6.64
CA THR A 119 -2.78 -3.40 -6.74
C THR A 119 -3.56 -2.71 -5.64
N ASN A 120 -2.90 -1.79 -4.92
CA ASN A 120 -3.53 -0.93 -3.92
C ASN A 120 -3.52 0.53 -4.40
N LEU A 121 -4.71 1.11 -4.58
CA LEU A 121 -4.91 2.53 -4.91
C LEU A 121 -5.27 3.28 -3.62
N VAL A 122 -4.48 4.27 -3.24
CA VAL A 122 -4.47 4.82 -1.87
C VAL A 122 -5.14 6.18 -1.72
N ASP A 123 -5.40 6.91 -2.81
CA ASP A 123 -5.88 8.31 -2.73
C ASP A 123 -7.29 8.40 -2.16
N PHE A 124 -8.13 7.40 -2.41
CA PHE A 124 -9.48 7.30 -1.86
C PHE A 124 -9.48 7.50 -0.35
N ASP A 125 -8.63 6.77 0.35
CA ASP A 125 -8.50 6.81 1.79
C ASP A 125 -7.61 7.98 2.24
N ALA A 126 -6.39 8.07 1.73
CA ALA A 126 -5.36 8.96 2.25
C ALA A 126 -5.62 10.44 1.99
N LEU A 127 -6.21 10.79 0.83
CA LEU A 127 -6.45 12.17 0.45
C LEU A 127 -7.89 12.61 0.73
N TYR A 128 -8.87 11.70 0.66
CA TYR A 128 -10.27 12.09 0.66
C TYR A 128 -11.07 11.46 1.80
N GLY A 129 -10.92 10.17 2.06
CA GLY A 129 -11.66 9.46 3.08
C GLY A 129 -11.36 9.98 4.48
N HIS A 130 -10.13 9.82 4.95
CA HIS A 130 -9.69 10.32 6.27
C HIS A 130 -9.77 11.84 6.41
N ARG A 131 -9.75 12.57 5.32
CA ARG A 131 -9.87 14.04 5.32
C ARG A 131 -11.31 14.52 5.23
N ARG A 132 -12.27 13.60 5.17
CA ARG A 132 -13.70 13.89 5.10
C ARG A 132 -14.04 14.84 3.96
N ASN A 133 -13.52 14.52 2.78
CA ASN A 133 -13.78 15.29 1.56
C ASN A 133 -14.64 14.45 0.59
N PRO A 134 -15.98 14.46 0.72
CA PRO A 134 -16.87 13.67 -0.13
C PRO A 134 -16.77 14.03 -1.61
N GLN A 135 -16.56 15.31 -1.90
CA GLN A 135 -16.40 15.78 -3.27
C GLN A 135 -15.14 15.19 -3.92
N GLY A 136 -13.99 15.29 -3.23
CA GLY A 136 -12.74 14.72 -3.71
C GLY A 136 -12.80 13.19 -3.82
N TYR A 137 -13.51 12.52 -2.92
CA TYR A 137 -13.72 11.07 -2.98
C TYR A 137 -14.52 10.68 -4.22
N ARG A 138 -15.61 11.40 -4.52
CA ARG A 138 -16.39 11.22 -5.74
C ARG A 138 -15.54 11.46 -6.99
N ASP A 139 -14.80 12.54 -7.01
CA ASP A 139 -13.98 12.91 -8.18
C ASP A 139 -12.87 11.84 -8.41
N CYS A 140 -12.29 11.32 -7.34
CA CYS A 140 -11.32 10.24 -7.39
C CYS A 140 -11.93 8.92 -7.94
N LEU A 141 -13.18 8.59 -7.60
CA LEU A 141 -13.90 7.46 -8.20
C LEU A 141 -14.14 7.67 -9.70
N HIS A 142 -14.49 8.88 -10.07
CA HIS A 142 -14.71 9.26 -11.48
C HIS A 142 -13.42 9.14 -12.29
N GLU A 143 -12.29 9.65 -11.75
CA GLU A 143 -10.98 9.51 -12.39
C GLU A 143 -10.59 8.04 -12.59
N PHE A 144 -10.87 7.18 -11.61
CA PHE A 144 -10.61 5.75 -11.75
C PHE A 144 -11.51 5.11 -12.81
N ASP A 145 -12.80 5.47 -12.85
CA ASP A 145 -13.77 4.98 -13.84
C ASP A 145 -13.34 5.37 -15.27
N GLU A 146 -12.83 6.59 -15.46
CA GLU A 146 -12.28 7.04 -16.75
C GLU A 146 -11.04 6.22 -17.19
N ARG A 147 -10.24 5.71 -16.24
CA ARG A 147 -9.06 4.90 -16.51
C ARG A 147 -9.36 3.40 -16.66
N LEU A 148 -10.54 2.94 -16.19
CA LEU A 148 -10.92 1.52 -16.23
C LEU A 148 -10.91 0.91 -17.64
N PRO A 149 -11.35 1.61 -18.70
CA PRO A 149 -11.23 1.11 -20.07
C PRO A 149 -9.80 0.78 -20.51
N GLU A 150 -8.79 1.50 -20.00
CA GLU A 150 -7.38 1.23 -20.32
C GLU A 150 -6.92 -0.09 -19.68
N ILE A 151 -7.34 -0.35 -18.44
CA ILE A 151 -7.07 -1.61 -17.74
C ILE A 151 -7.71 -2.76 -18.52
N ILE A 152 -8.99 -2.61 -18.88
CA ILE A 152 -9.74 -3.63 -19.65
C ILE A 152 -9.08 -3.87 -21.01
N ALA A 153 -8.62 -2.83 -21.68
CA ALA A 153 -7.94 -2.98 -22.98
C ALA A 153 -6.56 -3.67 -22.88
N ALA A 154 -5.92 -3.63 -21.70
CA ALA A 154 -4.67 -4.33 -21.44
C ALA A 154 -4.86 -5.81 -21.05
N MET A 155 -6.09 -6.24 -20.75
CA MET A 155 -6.41 -7.62 -20.39
C MET A 155 -6.35 -8.55 -21.62
N LYS A 156 -5.97 -9.80 -21.36
CA LYS A 156 -6.06 -10.91 -22.30
C LYS A 156 -7.40 -11.62 -22.13
N GLU A 157 -7.74 -12.51 -23.08
CA GLU A 157 -9.04 -13.20 -23.13
C GLU A 157 -9.36 -13.99 -21.86
N ASP A 158 -8.33 -14.60 -21.24
CA ASP A 158 -8.50 -15.45 -20.04
C ASP A 158 -8.21 -14.69 -18.72
N ASP A 159 -7.97 -13.38 -18.74
CA ASP A 159 -7.69 -12.60 -17.54
C ASP A 159 -8.96 -12.34 -16.73
N LEU A 160 -8.83 -12.37 -15.41
CA LEU A 160 -9.87 -12.00 -14.46
C LEU A 160 -9.47 -10.70 -13.73
N LEU A 161 -10.32 -9.69 -13.84
CA LEU A 161 -10.21 -8.46 -13.04
C LEU A 161 -11.16 -8.53 -11.84
N MET A 162 -10.61 -8.31 -10.64
CA MET A 162 -11.39 -8.12 -9.41
C MET A 162 -11.15 -6.73 -8.86
N ILE A 163 -12.21 -5.97 -8.63
CA ILE A 163 -12.17 -4.65 -7.99
C ILE A 163 -12.87 -4.77 -6.65
N THR A 164 -12.18 -4.41 -5.57
CA THR A 164 -12.71 -4.51 -4.21
C THR A 164 -12.17 -3.38 -3.34
N ALA A 165 -12.65 -3.29 -2.10
CA ALA A 165 -12.09 -2.43 -1.06
C ALA A 165 -11.55 -3.30 0.07
N ASP A 166 -10.47 -2.84 0.72
CA ASP A 166 -9.90 -3.46 1.92
C ASP A 166 -10.74 -3.16 3.17
N HIS A 167 -11.43 -2.01 3.20
CA HIS A 167 -12.40 -1.60 4.21
C HIS A 167 -13.39 -0.56 3.66
N GLY A 168 -14.47 -0.33 4.40
CA GLY A 168 -15.39 0.77 4.13
C GLY A 168 -14.78 2.12 4.53
N ASN A 169 -15.13 3.16 3.79
CA ASN A 169 -14.81 4.54 4.12
C ASN A 169 -15.96 5.44 3.68
N ASP A 170 -16.61 6.10 4.62
CA ASP A 170 -17.63 7.10 4.36
C ASP A 170 -17.09 8.49 4.73
N PRO A 171 -16.68 9.31 3.75
CA PRO A 171 -16.15 10.64 4.02
C PRO A 171 -17.18 11.61 4.59
N THR A 172 -18.46 11.26 4.60
CA THR A 172 -19.54 12.07 5.20
C THR A 172 -19.76 11.74 6.68
N TYR A 173 -19.32 10.58 7.14
CA TYR A 173 -19.52 10.13 8.51
C TYR A 173 -18.58 10.86 9.48
N ALA A 174 -19.13 11.46 10.51
CA ALA A 174 -18.38 12.24 11.51
C ALA A 174 -17.90 11.41 12.72
N GLY A 175 -18.28 10.14 12.81
CA GLY A 175 -17.80 9.21 13.83
C GLY A 175 -16.33 8.79 13.59
N THR A 176 -15.68 8.30 14.67
CA THR A 176 -14.34 7.71 14.64
C THR A 176 -14.42 6.20 14.59
#